data_62ed47a555fbaad2f0732b52891a9580
#
_entry.id   62ed47a555fbaad2f0732b52891a9580
#
_cell.length_a   1.000
_cell.length_b   1.000
_cell.length_c   1.000
_cell.angle_alpha   90.00
_cell.angle_beta   90.00
_cell.angle_gamma   90.00
#
_symmetry.space_group_name_H-M   'P 1'
#
loop_
_entity.id
_entity.type
_entity.pdbx_description
1 polymer ?
#
loop_
_entity_poly.entity_id
_entity_poly.type
_entity_poly.pdbx_seq_one_letter_code
_entity_poly.pdbx_strand_id
1 'polypeptide(L)'
;MANSPRTTNHPLLAFLQRHFSRVCYPIQKFFAAAEYWLLDCWWALRGHRKPSPEEVALVAGKVTFMFKSFERQKQAIALVKSIRRFFPGTRIVIADDSKEPLQIDGDDVTIIHMPFNSGLSKGLNLALAEIKTPFLFRMDDDELLTRRTNLAKELQFFELHPEVDLVGIPCIDACKPSSMKKNLKVYSRFPMRDAPLPLKIAHGAWIDSFHVVFGKVPNIFIAKTEAVRQVGWDDNIRMIDHHDFFYRAAGVIVSVISRRSVVFHNHNYFSKEYNSYRSDWKGDAIYLRQFRYKR
;
A
#
# COMPACT_ATOMS: atom_id res chain seq x y z
N MET A 1 -11.84 -10.13 15.37
CA MET A 1 -10.53 -10.73 15.71
C MET A 1 -9.47 -10.05 14.85
N ALA A 2 -8.64 -9.18 15.44
CA ALA A 2 -7.52 -8.56 14.75
C ALA A 2 -6.52 -9.67 14.37
N ASN A 3 -6.32 -9.88 13.07
CA ASN A 3 -5.30 -10.81 12.60
C ASN A 3 -3.94 -10.31 13.10
N SER A 4 -3.29 -11.10 13.95
CA SER A 4 -1.87 -11.00 14.28
C SER A 4 -1.06 -10.68 13.03
N PRO A 5 -0.04 -9.80 13.10
CA PRO A 5 0.92 -9.66 12.02
C PRO A 5 1.41 -11.07 11.67
N ARG A 6 1.38 -11.41 10.41
CA ARG A 6 1.56 -12.77 9.89
C ARG A 6 2.87 -13.41 10.38
N THR A 7 2.88 -13.91 11.60
CA THR A 7 3.79 -15.00 11.95
C THR A 7 3.36 -16.15 11.08
N THR A 8 4.22 -16.58 10.21
CA THR A 8 3.94 -17.66 9.27
C THR A 8 3.58 -18.90 10.07
N ASN A 9 2.33 -19.36 9.98
CA ASN A 9 1.85 -20.61 10.60
C ASN A 9 2.52 -21.86 9.98
N HIS A 10 3.57 -21.69 9.17
CA HIS A 10 4.29 -22.79 8.56
C HIS A 10 5.55 -23.10 9.37
N PRO A 11 5.62 -24.25 10.07
CA PRO A 11 6.72 -24.59 10.99
C PRO A 11 8.10 -24.50 10.34
N LEU A 12 8.23 -24.95 9.09
CA LEU A 12 9.48 -24.88 8.33
C LEU A 12 9.94 -23.45 8.08
N LEU A 13 9.02 -22.55 7.71
CA LEU A 13 9.37 -21.17 7.44
C LEU A 13 9.79 -20.45 8.73
N ALA A 14 9.13 -20.72 9.85
CA ALA A 14 9.52 -20.20 11.18
C ALA A 14 10.92 -20.70 11.59
N PHE A 15 11.21 -21.99 11.34
CA PHE A 15 12.54 -22.55 11.56
C PHE A 15 13.62 -21.88 10.70
N LEU A 16 13.36 -21.73 9.39
CA LEU A 16 14.28 -21.06 8.47
C LEU A 16 14.51 -19.59 8.84
N GLN A 17 13.46 -18.88 9.24
CA GLN A 17 13.55 -17.50 9.74
C GLN A 17 14.45 -17.40 10.98
N ARG A 18 14.32 -18.37 11.90
CA ARG A 18 15.09 -18.38 13.15
C ARG A 18 16.57 -18.68 12.92
N HIS A 19 16.89 -19.68 12.12
CA HIS A 19 18.24 -20.26 12.03
C HIS A 19 19.01 -19.87 10.77
N PHE A 20 18.33 -19.62 9.64
CA PHE A 20 18.95 -19.45 8.32
C PHE A 20 18.61 -18.12 7.64
N SER A 21 18.12 -17.11 8.38
CA SER A 21 17.70 -15.83 7.78
C SER A 21 18.81 -15.13 6.99
N ARG A 22 20.08 -15.21 7.44
CA ARG A 22 21.24 -14.59 6.73
C ARG A 22 21.45 -15.18 5.34
N VAL A 23 21.16 -16.45 5.14
CA VAL A 23 21.28 -17.15 3.84
C VAL A 23 19.99 -16.99 3.04
N CYS A 24 18.83 -17.18 3.66
CA CYS A 24 17.55 -17.13 2.98
C CYS A 24 17.16 -15.71 2.51
N TYR A 25 17.60 -14.67 3.23
CA TYR A 25 17.31 -13.27 2.87
C TYR A 25 17.80 -12.90 1.45
N PRO A 26 19.11 -13.04 1.10
CA PRO A 26 19.59 -12.70 -0.24
C PRO A 26 19.03 -13.62 -1.32
N ILE A 27 18.81 -14.90 -1.01
CA ILE A 27 18.20 -15.88 -1.95
C ILE A 27 16.77 -15.45 -2.31
N GLN A 28 15.95 -15.14 -1.33
CA GLN A 28 14.58 -14.67 -1.59
C GLN A 28 14.58 -13.36 -2.38
N LYS A 29 15.50 -12.42 -2.08
CA LYS A 29 15.62 -11.16 -2.85
C LYS A 29 15.97 -11.41 -4.31
N PHE A 30 16.87 -12.33 -4.58
CA PHE A 30 17.25 -12.71 -5.95
C PHE A 30 16.04 -13.27 -6.72
N PHE A 31 15.31 -14.22 -6.13
CA PHE A 31 14.13 -14.80 -6.78
C PHE A 31 13.01 -13.77 -6.96
N ALA A 32 12.78 -12.89 -6.00
CA ALA A 32 11.79 -11.83 -6.12
C ALA A 32 12.13 -10.84 -7.24
N ALA A 33 13.42 -10.47 -7.39
CA ALA A 33 13.88 -9.62 -8.48
C ALA A 33 13.75 -10.30 -9.85
N ALA A 34 14.11 -11.57 -9.94
CA ALA A 34 13.93 -12.37 -11.15
C ALA A 34 12.46 -12.50 -11.54
N GLU A 35 11.57 -12.79 -10.58
CA GLU A 35 10.12 -12.86 -10.79
C GLU A 35 9.56 -11.52 -11.29
N TYR A 36 9.93 -10.41 -10.66
CA TYR A 36 9.51 -9.08 -11.10
C TYR A 36 9.92 -8.79 -12.54
N TRP A 37 11.15 -9.12 -12.92
CA TRP A 37 11.64 -8.96 -14.28
C TRP A 37 10.90 -9.87 -15.28
N LEU A 38 10.71 -11.15 -14.94
CA LEU A 38 9.98 -12.10 -15.78
C LEU A 38 8.53 -11.68 -15.99
N LEU A 39 7.86 -11.18 -14.95
CA LEU A 39 6.51 -10.63 -15.04
C LEU A 39 6.46 -9.40 -15.95
N ASP A 40 7.44 -8.50 -15.85
CA ASP A 40 7.52 -7.31 -16.72
C ASP A 40 7.67 -7.72 -18.19
N CYS A 41 8.58 -8.67 -18.50
CA CYS A 41 8.75 -9.22 -19.84
C CYS A 41 7.47 -9.91 -20.35
N TRP A 42 6.86 -10.75 -19.53
CA TRP A 42 5.65 -11.48 -19.90
C TRP A 42 4.48 -10.52 -20.20
N TRP A 43 4.30 -9.49 -19.38
CA TRP A 43 3.27 -8.48 -19.66
C TRP A 43 3.57 -7.65 -20.92
N ALA A 44 4.84 -7.35 -21.17
CA ALA A 44 5.23 -6.69 -22.41
C ALA A 44 4.84 -7.54 -23.65
N LEU A 45 5.14 -8.85 -23.61
CA LEU A 45 4.77 -9.80 -24.66
C LEU A 45 3.24 -9.95 -24.82
N ARG A 46 2.46 -9.71 -23.76
CA ARG A 46 0.99 -9.69 -23.78
C ARG A 46 0.39 -8.35 -24.18
N GLY A 47 1.20 -7.42 -24.67
CA GLY A 47 0.75 -6.10 -25.15
C GLY A 47 0.52 -5.06 -24.06
N HIS A 48 0.91 -5.33 -22.80
CA HIS A 48 0.89 -4.31 -21.76
C HIS A 48 2.08 -3.35 -21.95
N ARG A 49 1.80 -2.15 -22.43
CA ARG A 49 2.81 -1.11 -22.62
C ARG A 49 3.11 -0.34 -21.33
N LYS A 50 4.22 0.36 -21.31
CA LYS A 50 4.44 1.43 -20.32
C LYS A 50 3.47 2.59 -20.58
N PRO A 51 3.21 3.45 -19.59
CA PRO A 51 2.42 4.66 -19.79
C PRO A 51 2.97 5.51 -20.96
N SER A 52 2.08 6.12 -21.73
CA SER A 52 2.46 7.08 -22.77
C SER A 52 2.92 8.40 -22.14
N PRO A 53 3.61 9.29 -22.90
CA PRO A 53 3.98 10.61 -22.38
C PRO A 53 2.79 11.41 -21.85
N GLU A 54 1.62 11.31 -22.49
CA GLU A 54 0.39 12.00 -22.07
C GLU A 54 -0.15 11.39 -20.76
N GLU A 55 -0.12 10.06 -20.60
CA GLU A 55 -0.51 9.38 -19.37
C GLU A 55 0.45 9.72 -18.22
N VAL A 56 1.75 9.83 -18.50
CA VAL A 56 2.76 10.28 -17.53
C VAL A 56 2.47 11.72 -17.10
N ALA A 57 2.25 12.64 -18.06
CA ALA A 57 1.97 14.05 -17.75
C ALA A 57 0.66 14.19 -16.95
N LEU A 58 -0.38 13.42 -17.28
CA LEU A 58 -1.64 13.41 -16.54
C LEU A 58 -1.42 12.98 -15.07
N VAL A 59 -0.68 11.90 -14.84
CA VAL A 59 -0.39 11.39 -13.50
C VAL A 59 0.50 12.38 -12.74
N ALA A 60 1.57 12.90 -13.35
CA ALA A 60 2.47 13.87 -12.73
C ALA A 60 1.76 15.18 -12.31
N GLY A 61 0.76 15.60 -13.09
CA GLY A 61 -0.03 16.79 -12.77
C GLY A 61 -1.10 16.59 -11.70
N LYS A 62 -1.61 15.37 -11.53
CA LYS A 62 -2.78 15.10 -10.66
C LYS A 62 -2.48 14.23 -9.43
N VAL A 63 -1.37 13.50 -9.37
CA VAL A 63 -1.08 12.50 -8.33
C VAL A 63 0.22 12.82 -7.61
N THR A 64 0.24 12.65 -6.30
CA THR A 64 1.47 12.54 -5.49
C THR A 64 1.56 11.13 -4.91
N PHE A 65 2.67 10.47 -5.12
CA PHE A 65 2.97 9.22 -4.42
C PHE A 65 3.33 9.51 -2.97
N MET A 66 2.83 8.70 -2.05
CA MET A 66 3.18 8.81 -0.64
C MET A 66 3.45 7.45 -0.02
N PHE A 67 4.46 7.38 0.82
CA PHE A 67 4.73 6.21 1.65
C PHE A 67 5.55 6.56 2.90
N LYS A 68 5.55 5.64 3.86
CA LYS A 68 6.42 5.74 5.03
C LYS A 68 7.55 4.72 4.92
N SER A 69 8.78 5.13 5.21
CA SER A 69 9.96 4.28 5.31
C SER A 69 10.39 4.10 6.76
N PHE A 70 10.86 2.89 7.10
CA PHE A 70 11.44 2.60 8.41
C PHE A 70 12.43 1.44 8.30
N GLU A 71 13.74 1.72 8.54
CA GLU A 71 14.83 0.72 8.54
C GLU A 71 14.93 -0.11 7.24
N ARG A 72 14.36 0.40 6.12
CA ARG A 72 14.29 -0.28 4.82
C ARG A 72 14.70 0.61 3.64
N GLN A 73 15.81 1.34 3.77
CA GLN A 73 16.29 2.30 2.76
C GLN A 73 16.39 1.70 1.34
N LYS A 74 16.91 0.46 1.22
CA LYS A 74 17.07 -0.20 -0.10
C LYS A 74 15.72 -0.46 -0.79
N GLN A 75 14.68 -0.76 -0.01
CA GLN A 75 13.32 -0.96 -0.50
C GLN A 75 12.72 0.38 -0.93
N ALA A 76 12.81 1.41 -0.10
CA ALA A 76 12.36 2.76 -0.42
C ALA A 76 13.01 3.29 -1.71
N ILE A 77 14.33 3.13 -1.86
CA ILE A 77 15.06 3.50 -3.09
C ILE A 77 14.55 2.70 -4.30
N ALA A 78 14.27 1.39 -4.13
CA ALA A 78 13.76 0.56 -5.21
C ALA A 78 12.34 0.99 -5.63
N LEU A 79 11.48 1.36 -4.68
CA LEU A 79 10.15 1.91 -4.95
C LEU A 79 10.27 3.22 -5.74
N VAL A 80 11.08 4.19 -5.28
CA VAL A 80 11.28 5.46 -5.99
C VAL A 80 11.81 5.23 -7.42
N LYS A 81 12.78 4.32 -7.60
CA LYS A 81 13.24 3.93 -8.94
C LYS A 81 12.13 3.34 -9.79
N SER A 82 11.23 2.55 -9.22
CA SER A 82 10.08 2.00 -9.96
C SER A 82 9.07 3.08 -10.33
N ILE A 83 8.82 4.07 -9.45
CA ILE A 83 7.96 5.22 -9.74
C ILE A 83 8.55 6.02 -10.91
N ARG A 84 9.82 6.41 -10.82
CA ARG A 84 10.53 7.16 -11.88
C ARG A 84 10.59 6.40 -13.22
N ARG A 85 10.62 5.05 -13.18
CA ARG A 85 10.60 4.21 -14.39
C ARG A 85 9.28 4.29 -15.15
N PHE A 86 8.15 4.40 -14.45
CA PHE A 86 6.82 4.37 -15.05
C PHE A 86 6.19 5.76 -15.13
N PHE A 87 6.43 6.62 -14.15
CA PHE A 87 5.88 7.96 -14.03
C PHE A 87 6.97 8.97 -13.63
N PRO A 88 7.96 9.21 -14.53
CA PRO A 88 9.02 10.19 -14.26
C PRO A 88 8.44 11.58 -13.99
N GLY A 89 9.08 12.33 -13.09
CA GLY A 89 8.66 13.69 -12.74
C GLY A 89 7.42 13.79 -11.84
N THR A 90 6.83 12.65 -11.44
CA THR A 90 5.71 12.67 -10.48
C THR A 90 6.23 12.89 -9.06
N ARG A 91 5.57 13.74 -8.30
CA ARG A 91 5.94 14.06 -6.91
C ARG A 91 5.83 12.85 -6.00
N ILE A 92 6.81 12.73 -5.10
CA ILE A 92 6.91 11.65 -4.12
C ILE A 92 7.12 12.30 -2.75
N VAL A 93 6.28 11.97 -1.78
CA VAL A 93 6.42 12.38 -0.37
C VAL A 93 6.69 11.16 0.49
N ILE A 94 7.79 11.20 1.23
CA ILE A 94 8.24 10.08 2.07
C ILE A 94 8.35 10.57 3.52
N ALA A 95 7.67 9.90 4.44
CA ALA A 95 7.94 10.07 5.87
C ALA A 95 8.94 8.99 6.31
N ASP A 96 10.07 9.39 6.88
CA ASP A 96 11.13 8.48 7.31
C ASP A 96 11.41 8.63 8.80
N ASP A 97 11.24 7.56 9.57
CA ASP A 97 11.60 7.48 10.98
C ASP A 97 12.68 6.42 11.27
N SER A 98 13.53 6.17 10.29
CA SER A 98 14.69 5.29 10.40
C SER A 98 15.76 5.89 11.32
N LYS A 99 16.60 5.03 11.90
CA LYS A 99 17.74 5.47 12.71
C LYS A 99 18.76 6.25 11.88
N GLU A 100 19.11 5.70 10.71
CA GLU A 100 19.89 6.40 9.70
C GLU A 100 18.93 7.06 8.71
N PRO A 101 18.95 8.39 8.57
CA PRO A 101 18.01 9.09 7.70
C PRO A 101 18.10 8.64 6.25
N LEU A 102 16.94 8.40 5.64
CA LEU A 102 16.83 8.08 4.22
C LEU A 102 17.33 9.24 3.37
N GLN A 103 18.15 8.93 2.37
CA GLN A 103 18.64 9.90 1.40
C GLN A 103 18.30 9.44 -0.02
N ILE A 104 17.57 10.28 -0.75
CA ILE A 104 17.21 10.06 -2.15
C ILE A 104 17.28 11.42 -2.86
N ASP A 105 18.10 11.53 -3.88
CA ASP A 105 18.26 12.74 -4.67
C ASP A 105 17.13 12.94 -5.67
N GLY A 106 16.78 14.19 -5.94
CA GLY A 106 15.87 14.64 -6.99
C GLY A 106 14.81 15.60 -6.48
N ASP A 107 14.45 16.59 -7.31
CA ASP A 107 13.47 17.63 -7.01
C ASP A 107 12.03 17.10 -6.96
N ASP A 108 11.82 15.86 -7.42
CA ASP A 108 10.56 15.14 -7.38
C ASP A 108 10.28 14.49 -6.02
N VAL A 109 11.27 14.44 -5.10
CA VAL A 109 11.17 13.75 -3.80
C VAL A 109 11.23 14.73 -2.65
N THR A 110 10.25 14.67 -1.76
CA THR A 110 10.26 15.34 -0.45
C THR A 110 10.37 14.28 0.64
N ILE A 111 11.38 14.38 1.50
CA ILE A 111 11.57 13.47 2.65
C ILE A 111 11.33 14.25 3.93
N ILE A 112 10.42 13.74 4.77
CA ILE A 112 10.11 14.25 6.10
C ILE A 112 10.82 13.37 7.11
N HIS A 113 11.91 13.84 7.68
CA HIS A 113 12.63 13.11 8.73
C HIS A 113 11.92 13.25 10.06
N MET A 114 11.65 12.12 10.69
CA MET A 114 10.93 12.01 11.96
C MET A 114 11.83 11.44 13.04
N PRO A 115 11.52 11.62 14.33
CA PRO A 115 12.21 10.90 15.41
C PRO A 115 12.12 9.39 15.19
N PHE A 116 13.20 8.69 15.58
CA PHE A 116 13.28 7.24 15.41
C PHE A 116 12.05 6.49 15.92
N ASN A 117 11.52 5.59 15.09
CA ASN A 117 10.38 4.72 15.40
C ASN A 117 9.13 5.48 15.92
N SER A 118 8.78 6.59 15.27
CA SER A 118 7.60 7.42 15.61
C SER A 118 6.26 6.74 15.32
N GLY A 119 6.24 5.73 14.44
CA GLY A 119 5.05 4.95 14.09
C GLY A 119 4.49 5.26 12.70
N LEU A 120 3.74 4.28 12.18
CA LEU A 120 3.23 4.32 10.79
C LEU A 120 2.22 5.44 10.59
N SER A 121 1.19 5.53 11.46
CA SER A 121 0.09 6.50 11.31
C SER A 121 0.57 7.95 11.35
N LYS A 122 1.46 8.29 12.27
CA LYS A 122 2.06 9.64 12.33
C LYS A 122 2.80 10.00 11.05
N GLY A 123 3.60 9.06 10.52
CA GLY A 123 4.32 9.27 9.26
C GLY A 123 3.35 9.48 8.09
N LEU A 124 2.29 8.68 8.01
CA LEU A 124 1.29 8.85 6.95
C LEU A 124 0.53 10.18 7.05
N ASN A 125 0.18 10.63 8.25
CA ASN A 125 -0.46 11.94 8.44
C ASN A 125 0.47 13.10 8.06
N LEU A 126 1.76 13.05 8.42
CA LEU A 126 2.74 14.06 8.02
C LEU A 126 2.92 14.07 6.50
N ALA A 127 3.05 12.91 5.86
CA ALA A 127 3.14 12.84 4.42
C ALA A 127 1.87 13.37 3.74
N LEU A 128 0.68 13.07 4.26
CA LEU A 128 -0.61 13.56 3.75
C LEU A 128 -0.71 15.09 3.81
N ALA A 129 -0.16 15.72 4.85
CA ALA A 129 -0.17 17.18 5.01
C ALA A 129 0.61 17.90 3.90
N GLU A 130 1.66 17.29 3.36
CA GLU A 130 2.49 17.84 2.27
C GLU A 130 1.86 17.68 0.87
N ILE A 131 0.82 16.87 0.71
CA ILE A 131 0.22 16.59 -0.59
C ILE A 131 -0.65 17.78 -1.03
N LYS A 132 -0.37 18.30 -2.23
CA LYS A 132 -1.11 19.43 -2.84
C LYS A 132 -1.90 19.03 -4.09
N THR A 133 -1.69 17.82 -4.59
CA THR A 133 -2.39 17.30 -5.77
C THR A 133 -3.79 16.81 -5.41
N PRO A 134 -4.74 16.81 -6.36
CA PRO A 134 -6.11 16.34 -6.11
C PRO A 134 -6.20 14.85 -5.74
N PHE A 135 -5.21 14.06 -6.15
CA PHE A 135 -5.12 12.64 -5.84
C PHE A 135 -3.79 12.31 -5.18
N LEU A 136 -3.82 11.30 -4.33
CA LEU A 136 -2.64 10.65 -3.79
C LEU A 136 -2.59 9.16 -4.19
N PHE A 137 -1.39 8.60 -4.28
CA PHE A 137 -1.18 7.16 -4.39
C PHE A 137 -0.37 6.67 -3.20
N ARG A 138 -1.06 6.03 -2.24
CA ARG A 138 -0.46 5.49 -1.03
C ARG A 138 0.11 4.11 -1.30
N MET A 139 1.36 3.89 -0.90
CA MET A 139 2.08 2.61 -1.03
C MET A 139 2.79 2.24 0.28
N ASP A 140 3.23 0.99 0.40
CA ASP A 140 4.25 0.58 1.37
C ASP A 140 5.62 0.59 0.68
N ASP A 141 6.70 0.78 1.45
CA ASP A 141 8.07 0.97 0.92
C ASP A 141 8.66 -0.28 0.23
N ASP A 142 8.03 -1.45 0.34
CA ASP A 142 8.43 -2.70 -0.31
C ASP A 142 7.56 -3.08 -1.52
N GLU A 143 6.86 -2.12 -2.11
CA GLU A 143 6.05 -2.32 -3.29
C GLU A 143 6.73 -1.73 -4.53
N LEU A 144 6.43 -2.29 -5.70
CA LEU A 144 6.96 -1.83 -6.98
C LEU A 144 5.83 -1.69 -7.99
N LEU A 145 5.88 -0.63 -8.78
CA LEU A 145 4.97 -0.45 -9.90
C LEU A 145 5.24 -1.49 -11.00
N THR A 146 4.23 -1.78 -11.79
CA THR A 146 4.30 -2.75 -12.90
C THR A 146 3.72 -2.14 -14.17
N ARG A 147 3.89 -2.80 -15.33
CA ARG A 147 3.20 -2.41 -16.57
C ARG A 147 1.68 -2.42 -16.46
N ARG A 148 1.16 -3.07 -15.42
CA ARG A 148 -0.27 -3.11 -15.12
C ARG A 148 -0.70 -2.13 -14.01
N THR A 149 0.16 -1.23 -13.59
CA THR A 149 -0.22 -0.13 -12.70
C THR A 149 -0.77 1.03 -13.54
N ASN A 150 -2.07 0.96 -13.88
CA ASN A 150 -2.71 1.84 -14.87
C ASN A 150 -3.32 3.09 -14.23
N LEU A 151 -2.51 3.95 -13.59
CA LEU A 151 -3.02 5.12 -12.84
C LEU A 151 -3.82 6.10 -13.69
N ALA A 152 -3.43 6.31 -14.97
CA ALA A 152 -4.20 7.18 -15.87
C ALA A 152 -5.63 6.68 -16.08
N LYS A 153 -5.82 5.35 -16.18
CA LYS A 153 -7.16 4.75 -16.29
C LYS A 153 -7.94 4.80 -14.98
N GLU A 154 -7.27 4.74 -13.84
CA GLU A 154 -7.93 4.94 -12.55
C GLU A 154 -8.35 6.42 -12.37
N LEU A 155 -7.58 7.39 -12.87
CA LEU A 155 -7.99 8.81 -12.90
C LEU A 155 -9.22 9.03 -13.78
N GLN A 156 -9.26 8.43 -14.98
CA GLN A 156 -10.45 8.45 -15.85
C GLN A 156 -11.67 7.81 -15.17
N PHE A 157 -11.46 6.72 -14.41
CA PHE A 157 -12.54 6.09 -13.64
C PHE A 157 -13.13 7.05 -12.59
N PHE A 158 -12.31 7.81 -11.86
CA PHE A 158 -12.82 8.84 -10.92
C PHE A 158 -13.60 9.96 -11.61
N GLU A 159 -13.24 10.31 -12.86
CA GLU A 159 -13.97 11.32 -13.62
C GLU A 159 -15.36 10.81 -14.04
N LEU A 160 -15.49 9.53 -14.38
CA LEU A 160 -16.75 8.89 -14.73
C LEU A 160 -17.62 8.52 -13.52
N HIS A 161 -16.98 8.30 -12.36
CA HIS A 161 -17.61 7.85 -11.13
C HIS A 161 -17.25 8.76 -9.96
N PRO A 162 -17.77 10.00 -9.94
CA PRO A 162 -17.44 10.99 -8.92
C PRO A 162 -17.86 10.60 -7.51
N GLU A 163 -18.77 9.63 -7.36
CA GLU A 163 -19.19 9.04 -6.10
C GLU A 163 -18.10 8.17 -5.43
N VAL A 164 -17.11 7.68 -6.20
CA VAL A 164 -16.01 6.88 -5.67
C VAL A 164 -14.88 7.79 -5.20
N ASP A 165 -14.32 7.48 -4.03
CA ASP A 165 -13.29 8.29 -3.38
C ASP A 165 -11.93 7.61 -3.32
N LEU A 166 -11.90 6.25 -3.34
CA LEU A 166 -10.70 5.46 -3.16
C LEU A 166 -10.74 4.18 -4.00
N VAL A 167 -9.67 3.92 -4.73
CA VAL A 167 -9.45 2.69 -5.52
C VAL A 167 -8.26 1.93 -4.96
N GLY A 168 -8.54 0.81 -4.29
CA GLY A 168 -7.52 -0.13 -3.82
C GLY A 168 -6.92 -0.93 -4.98
N ILE A 169 -5.60 -1.05 -4.99
CA ILE A 169 -4.84 -1.76 -6.03
C ILE A 169 -4.37 -3.11 -5.48
N PRO A 170 -4.77 -4.24 -6.05
CA PRO A 170 -4.27 -5.56 -5.67
C PRO A 170 -2.77 -5.69 -5.91
N CYS A 171 -2.11 -6.53 -5.11
CA CYS A 171 -0.70 -6.85 -5.30
C CYS A 171 -0.46 -8.32 -5.67
N ILE A 172 0.66 -8.57 -6.35
CA ILE A 172 1.28 -9.88 -6.50
C ILE A 172 2.39 -9.97 -5.47
N ASP A 173 2.25 -10.85 -4.48
CA ASP A 173 3.32 -11.08 -3.50
C ASP A 173 4.46 -11.86 -4.15
N ALA A 174 5.69 -11.39 -4.00
CA ALA A 174 6.89 -12.09 -4.44
C ALA A 174 6.91 -13.54 -3.96
N CYS A 175 7.30 -14.45 -4.82
CA CYS A 175 7.32 -15.89 -4.59
C CYS A 175 5.94 -16.51 -4.25
N LYS A 176 4.84 -15.81 -4.63
CA LYS A 176 3.45 -16.29 -4.47
C LYS A 176 2.57 -15.88 -5.66
N PRO A 177 2.73 -16.48 -6.83
CA PRO A 177 2.07 -16.02 -8.07
C PRO A 177 0.54 -16.05 -8.04
N SER A 178 -0.07 -16.82 -7.14
CA SER A 178 -1.54 -16.90 -6.99
C SER A 178 -2.14 -15.79 -6.09
N SER A 179 -1.32 -14.85 -5.60
CA SER A 179 -1.73 -13.87 -4.59
C SER A 179 -2.80 -12.89 -5.06
N MET A 180 -2.82 -12.49 -6.33
CA MET A 180 -3.81 -11.53 -6.84
C MET A 180 -5.27 -12.02 -6.69
N LYS A 181 -5.55 -13.27 -7.06
CA LYS A 181 -6.89 -13.87 -6.86
C LYS A 181 -7.23 -14.02 -5.38
N LYS A 182 -6.22 -14.34 -4.54
CA LYS A 182 -6.38 -14.43 -3.08
C LYS A 182 -6.69 -13.07 -2.47
N ASN A 183 -6.08 -11.98 -2.94
CA ASN A 183 -6.35 -10.63 -2.45
C ASN A 183 -7.83 -10.27 -2.60
N LEU A 184 -8.42 -10.42 -3.79
CA LEU A 184 -9.85 -10.18 -4.00
C LEU A 184 -10.72 -11.01 -3.04
N LYS A 185 -10.44 -12.31 -2.91
CA LYS A 185 -11.16 -13.20 -1.99
C LYS A 185 -11.00 -12.81 -0.52
N VAL A 186 -9.83 -12.29 -0.12
CA VAL A 186 -9.60 -11.82 1.25
C VAL A 186 -10.44 -10.60 1.55
N TYR A 187 -10.39 -9.58 0.68
CA TYR A 187 -11.10 -8.32 0.91
C TYR A 187 -12.61 -8.45 0.81
N SER A 188 -13.14 -9.38 0.01
CA SER A 188 -14.58 -9.68 -0.02
C SER A 188 -15.16 -10.14 1.32
N ARG A 189 -14.32 -10.54 2.28
CA ARG A 189 -14.72 -10.96 3.62
C ARG A 189 -14.82 -9.85 4.65
N PHE A 190 -14.51 -8.59 4.27
CA PHE A 190 -14.51 -7.43 5.17
C PHE A 190 -15.61 -6.42 4.79
N PRO A 191 -16.90 -6.74 5.06
CA PRO A 191 -18.01 -5.81 4.78
C PRO A 191 -18.08 -4.65 5.76
N MET A 192 -17.22 -4.59 6.79
CA MET A 192 -17.17 -3.54 7.82
C MET A 192 -18.52 -3.32 8.52
N ARG A 193 -19.25 -4.40 8.82
CA ARG A 193 -20.58 -4.35 9.45
C ARG A 193 -20.57 -3.74 10.85
N ASP A 194 -19.42 -3.85 11.55
CA ASP A 194 -19.25 -3.30 12.91
C ASP A 194 -18.77 -1.84 12.89
N ALA A 195 -18.67 -1.22 11.73
CA ALA A 195 -18.26 0.18 11.60
C ALA A 195 -19.33 1.14 12.13
N PRO A 196 -18.95 2.37 12.54
CA PRO A 196 -19.89 3.35 13.09
C PRO A 196 -21.03 3.73 12.13
N LEU A 197 -20.73 3.75 10.84
CA LEU A 197 -21.69 4.09 9.78
C LEU A 197 -21.76 2.96 8.74
N PRO A 198 -22.93 2.74 8.13
CA PRO A 198 -23.07 1.79 7.04
C PRO A 198 -22.34 2.30 5.79
N LEU A 199 -21.90 1.40 4.93
CA LEU A 199 -21.32 1.76 3.65
C LEU A 199 -22.32 2.53 2.79
N LYS A 200 -21.88 3.59 2.11
CA LYS A 200 -22.72 4.38 1.17
C LYS A 200 -23.23 3.57 -0.02
N ILE A 201 -22.41 2.61 -0.48
CA ILE A 201 -22.75 1.66 -1.56
C ILE A 201 -22.53 0.25 -1.02
N ALA A 202 -23.41 -0.66 -1.36
CA ALA A 202 -23.42 -2.02 -0.81
C ALA A 202 -22.09 -2.77 -1.09
N HIS A 203 -21.59 -3.48 -0.07
CA HIS A 203 -20.42 -4.34 -0.21
C HIS A 203 -20.65 -5.43 -1.28
N GLY A 204 -19.72 -5.55 -2.20
CA GLY A 204 -19.79 -6.47 -3.34
C GLY A 204 -20.51 -5.89 -4.57
N ALA A 205 -21.05 -4.67 -4.50
CA ALA A 205 -21.63 -4.00 -5.66
C ALA A 205 -20.53 -3.67 -6.69
N TRP A 206 -20.83 -3.88 -7.96
CA TRP A 206 -19.98 -3.49 -9.08
C TRP A 206 -20.33 -2.07 -9.52
N ILE A 207 -19.32 -1.22 -9.66
CA ILE A 207 -19.48 0.13 -10.22
C ILE A 207 -19.37 0.06 -11.75
N ASP A 208 -18.38 -0.69 -12.23
CA ASP A 208 -18.18 -1.03 -13.65
C ASP A 208 -17.64 -2.46 -13.78
N SER A 209 -17.20 -2.87 -14.99
CA SER A 209 -16.65 -4.21 -15.25
C SER A 209 -15.35 -4.53 -14.50
N PHE A 210 -14.71 -3.52 -13.87
CA PHE A 210 -13.38 -3.65 -13.26
C PHE A 210 -13.33 -3.24 -11.78
N HIS A 211 -14.35 -2.56 -11.27
CA HIS A 211 -14.33 -2.00 -9.91
C HIS A 211 -15.49 -2.52 -9.06
N VAL A 212 -15.15 -3.10 -7.92
CA VAL A 212 -16.11 -3.66 -6.97
C VAL A 212 -15.96 -2.97 -5.61
N VAL A 213 -17.09 -2.62 -4.99
CA VAL A 213 -17.15 -1.96 -3.68
C VAL A 213 -16.81 -2.96 -2.58
N PHE A 214 -15.81 -2.65 -1.77
CA PHE A 214 -15.52 -3.37 -0.54
C PHE A 214 -15.34 -2.41 0.62
N GLY A 215 -15.81 -2.80 1.81
CA GLY A 215 -15.65 -2.01 3.02
C GLY A 215 -14.19 -1.85 3.47
N LYS A 216 -13.32 -2.78 3.05
CA LYS A 216 -11.87 -2.71 3.21
C LYS A 216 -11.21 -3.15 1.92
N VAL A 217 -10.20 -2.42 1.47
CA VAL A 217 -9.43 -2.71 0.26
C VAL A 217 -7.93 -2.80 0.59
N PRO A 218 -7.05 -3.18 -0.35
CA PRO A 218 -5.60 -3.16 -0.10
C PRO A 218 -5.11 -1.82 0.44
N ASN A 219 -4.07 -1.88 1.25
CA ASN A 219 -3.40 -0.67 1.78
C ASN A 219 -2.57 0.06 0.71
N ILE A 220 -2.65 -0.38 -0.52
CA ILE A 220 -2.13 0.24 -1.72
C ILE A 220 -3.34 0.82 -2.45
N PHE A 221 -3.42 2.14 -2.57
CA PHE A 221 -4.59 2.75 -3.19
C PHE A 221 -4.28 4.12 -3.80
N ILE A 222 -5.00 4.45 -4.86
CA ILE A 222 -5.17 5.82 -5.34
C ILE A 222 -6.47 6.37 -4.78
N ALA A 223 -6.45 7.61 -4.30
CA ALA A 223 -7.63 8.23 -3.70
C ALA A 223 -7.66 9.74 -3.93
N LYS A 224 -8.85 10.33 -3.86
CA LYS A 224 -9.03 11.77 -3.71
C LYS A 224 -8.33 12.21 -2.41
N THR A 225 -7.44 13.17 -2.48
CA THR A 225 -6.66 13.63 -1.33
C THR A 225 -7.55 14.11 -0.19
N GLU A 226 -8.60 14.88 -0.49
CA GLU A 226 -9.53 15.39 0.51
C GLU A 226 -10.34 14.27 1.20
N ALA A 227 -10.70 13.22 0.47
CA ALA A 227 -11.38 12.08 1.06
C ALA A 227 -10.50 11.35 2.10
N VAL A 228 -9.20 11.22 1.81
CA VAL A 228 -8.25 10.65 2.77
C VAL A 228 -8.03 11.59 3.96
N ARG A 229 -7.99 12.91 3.75
CA ARG A 229 -7.90 13.90 4.85
C ARG A 229 -9.08 13.85 5.81
N GLN A 230 -10.30 13.62 5.31
CA GLN A 230 -11.50 13.46 6.15
C GLN A 230 -11.40 12.28 7.11
N VAL A 231 -10.70 11.22 6.73
CA VAL A 231 -10.53 10.02 7.55
C VAL A 231 -9.25 10.12 8.41
N GLY A 232 -8.12 10.47 7.78
CA GLY A 232 -6.80 10.49 8.39
C GLY A 232 -6.37 9.15 8.99
N TRP A 233 -5.23 9.10 9.63
CA TRP A 233 -4.78 7.96 10.45
C TRP A 233 -4.79 8.34 11.93
N ASP A 234 -5.03 7.38 12.82
CA ASP A 234 -4.98 7.61 14.26
C ASP A 234 -3.52 7.52 14.75
N ASP A 235 -2.95 8.64 15.20
CA ASP A 235 -1.55 8.76 15.63
C ASP A 235 -1.18 7.83 16.81
N ASN A 236 -2.17 7.33 17.54
CA ASN A 236 -1.96 6.37 18.63
C ASN A 236 -1.77 4.94 18.12
N ILE A 237 -2.03 4.70 16.83
CA ILE A 237 -1.86 3.38 16.19
C ILE A 237 -0.53 3.36 15.43
N ARG A 238 0.35 2.45 15.83
CA ARG A 238 1.70 2.38 15.28
C ARG A 238 1.84 1.40 14.12
N MET A 239 0.98 0.36 14.06
CA MET A 239 1.17 -0.78 13.15
C MET A 239 -0.11 -1.35 12.55
N ILE A 240 -1.25 -1.26 13.25
CA ILE A 240 -2.53 -1.89 12.82
C ILE A 240 -3.45 -0.83 12.16
N ASP A 241 -2.88 0.13 11.47
CA ASP A 241 -3.56 1.26 10.83
C ASP A 241 -4.61 0.83 9.79
N HIS A 242 -4.30 -0.23 9.03
CA HIS A 242 -5.08 -0.65 7.87
C HIS A 242 -6.54 -0.99 8.19
N HIS A 243 -6.79 -1.68 9.32
CA HIS A 243 -8.16 -2.02 9.70
C HIS A 243 -8.89 -0.81 10.28
N ASP A 244 -8.22 -0.04 11.13
CA ASP A 244 -8.76 1.16 11.74
C ASP A 244 -9.13 2.22 10.72
N PHE A 245 -8.26 2.47 9.73
CA PHE A 245 -8.55 3.40 8.65
C PHE A 245 -9.88 3.06 7.95
N PHE A 246 -10.06 1.83 7.48
CA PHE A 246 -11.28 1.43 6.78
C PHE A 246 -12.48 1.31 7.69
N TYR A 247 -12.31 1.02 8.97
CA TYR A 247 -13.38 1.05 9.97
C TYR A 247 -13.94 2.49 10.12
N ARG A 248 -13.10 3.50 10.17
CA ARG A 248 -13.50 4.91 10.24
C ARG A 248 -13.95 5.47 8.89
N ALA A 249 -13.43 4.95 7.80
CA ALA A 249 -13.77 5.33 6.43
C ALA A 249 -15.17 4.86 6.01
N ALA A 250 -15.69 3.79 6.62
CA ALA A 250 -17.02 3.25 6.30
C ALA A 250 -18.11 4.32 6.48
N GLY A 251 -18.95 4.51 5.47
CA GLY A 251 -19.99 5.54 5.43
C GLY A 251 -19.48 6.98 5.23
N VAL A 252 -18.17 7.22 5.33
CA VAL A 252 -17.53 8.53 5.07
C VAL A 252 -17.07 8.64 3.63
N ILE A 253 -16.38 7.61 3.11
CA ILE A 253 -15.91 7.54 1.73
C ILE A 253 -16.37 6.25 1.06
N VAL A 254 -16.41 6.26 -0.28
CA VAL A 254 -16.67 5.07 -1.09
C VAL A 254 -15.35 4.47 -1.56
N SER A 255 -15.07 3.23 -1.13
CA SER A 255 -13.87 2.49 -1.53
C SER A 255 -14.21 1.31 -2.44
N VAL A 256 -13.44 1.17 -3.51
CA VAL A 256 -13.54 0.06 -4.45
C VAL A 256 -12.18 -0.63 -4.60
N ILE A 257 -12.18 -1.86 -5.10
CA ILE A 257 -10.95 -2.55 -5.52
C ILE A 257 -10.92 -2.65 -7.03
N SER A 258 -9.77 -2.31 -7.63
CA SER A 258 -9.54 -2.45 -9.08
C SER A 258 -9.16 -3.88 -9.44
N ARG A 259 -9.70 -4.39 -10.54
CA ARG A 259 -9.23 -5.62 -11.21
C ARG A 259 -8.34 -5.33 -12.42
N ARG A 260 -8.21 -4.06 -12.77
CA ARG A 260 -7.46 -3.56 -13.92
C ARG A 260 -5.99 -3.33 -13.59
N SER A 261 -5.74 -2.73 -12.42
CA SER A 261 -4.40 -2.37 -11.95
C SER A 261 -3.82 -3.40 -10.99
N VAL A 262 -2.49 -3.53 -10.97
CA VAL A 262 -1.76 -4.40 -10.04
C VAL A 262 -0.37 -3.85 -9.77
N VAL A 263 0.11 -3.99 -8.53
CA VAL A 263 1.50 -3.72 -8.13
C VAL A 263 2.20 -5.02 -7.72
N PHE A 264 3.51 -5.00 -7.61
CA PHE A 264 4.32 -6.12 -7.13
C PHE A 264 4.77 -5.84 -5.70
N HIS A 265 4.46 -6.72 -4.76
CA HIS A 265 4.85 -6.61 -3.36
C HIS A 265 6.11 -7.43 -3.09
N ASN A 266 7.23 -6.74 -3.01
CA ASN A 266 8.57 -7.30 -2.82
C ASN A 266 8.87 -7.62 -1.35
N HIS A 267 7.92 -8.30 -0.68
CA HIS A 267 8.05 -8.66 0.73
C HIS A 267 9.19 -9.66 0.97
N ASN A 268 10.01 -9.42 2.00
CA ASN A 268 11.03 -10.37 2.43
C ASN A 268 10.73 -10.89 3.85
N TYR A 269 10.48 -12.20 3.92
CA TYR A 269 10.15 -12.88 5.17
C TYR A 269 11.33 -13.05 6.13
N PHE A 270 12.57 -12.90 5.64
CA PHE A 270 13.79 -13.21 6.39
C PHE A 270 14.51 -11.99 6.97
N SER A 271 13.90 -10.80 6.92
CA SER A 271 14.45 -9.60 7.56
C SER A 271 14.23 -9.65 9.08
N LYS A 272 15.21 -10.19 9.83
CA LYS A 272 15.14 -10.34 11.29
C LYS A 272 15.01 -9.00 12.01
N GLU A 273 15.85 -8.04 11.64
CA GLU A 273 15.92 -6.72 12.26
C GLU A 273 14.60 -5.99 12.12
N TYR A 274 14.10 -5.84 10.90
CA TYR A 274 12.82 -5.22 10.64
C TYR A 274 11.66 -5.93 11.34
N ASN A 275 11.66 -7.28 11.35
CA ASN A 275 10.62 -8.05 11.99
C ASN A 275 10.60 -7.91 13.52
N SER A 276 11.75 -7.59 14.16
CA SER A 276 11.81 -7.37 15.62
C SER A 276 11.01 -6.14 16.03
N TYR A 277 11.00 -5.08 15.22
CA TYR A 277 10.21 -3.87 15.48
C TYR A 277 8.69 -4.08 15.30
N ARG A 278 8.28 -5.12 14.55
CA ARG A 278 6.87 -5.43 14.32
C ARG A 278 6.21 -6.27 15.42
N SER A 279 6.90 -6.56 16.49
CA SER A 279 6.37 -7.34 17.63
C SER A 279 5.42 -6.54 18.53
N ASP A 280 5.43 -5.20 18.46
CA ASP A 280 4.69 -4.30 19.36
C ASP A 280 3.23 -4.01 18.96
N TRP A 281 2.63 -4.88 18.16
CA TRP A 281 1.22 -4.75 17.75
C TRP A 281 0.22 -4.93 18.91
N LYS A 282 0.67 -5.48 20.05
CA LYS A 282 -0.19 -5.71 21.21
C LYS A 282 -0.72 -4.41 21.82
N GLY A 283 0.10 -3.36 21.84
CA GLY A 283 -0.31 -2.03 22.31
C GLY A 283 -1.45 -1.48 21.46
N ASP A 284 -1.33 -1.52 20.14
CA ASP A 284 -2.37 -1.11 19.21
C ASP A 284 -3.66 -1.91 19.39
N ALA A 285 -3.56 -3.23 19.59
CA ALA A 285 -4.72 -4.09 19.77
C ALA A 285 -5.48 -3.77 21.09
N ILE A 286 -4.75 -3.45 22.17
CA ILE A 286 -5.35 -2.99 23.43
C ILE A 286 -6.06 -1.65 23.23
N TYR A 287 -5.37 -0.67 22.62
CA TYR A 287 -5.92 0.65 22.30
C TYR A 287 -7.22 0.54 21.49
N LEU A 288 -7.21 -0.22 20.39
CA LEU A 288 -8.37 -0.40 19.54
C LEU A 288 -9.57 -1.03 20.28
N ARG A 289 -9.32 -2.03 21.12
CA ARG A 289 -10.38 -2.64 21.95
C ARG A 289 -10.96 -1.63 22.95
N GLN A 290 -10.12 -0.83 23.56
CA GLN A 290 -10.53 0.11 24.60
C GLN A 290 -11.28 1.33 24.05
N PHE A 291 -10.85 1.88 22.91
CA PHE A 291 -11.32 3.16 22.41
C PHE A 291 -12.10 3.08 21.10
N ARG A 292 -11.96 2.01 20.32
CA ARG A 292 -12.57 1.90 19.00
C ARG A 292 -13.68 0.85 18.91
N TYR A 293 -13.42 -0.35 19.36
CA TYR A 293 -14.32 -1.50 19.22
C TYR A 293 -15.05 -1.81 20.53
N LYS A 294 -15.63 -0.80 21.15
CA LYS A 294 -16.52 -1.02 22.30
C LYS A 294 -17.75 -1.79 21.82
N ARG A 295 -17.89 -3.04 22.22
CA ARG A 295 -19.10 -3.82 22.12
C ARG A 295 -19.95 -3.63 23.36
#